data_a5bed76beafd30f753614482ee418e7d
#
_entry.id   a5bed76beafd30f753614482ee418e7d
#
_cell.length_a   1.000
_cell.length_b   1.000
_cell.length_c   1.000
_cell.angle_alpha   90.00
_cell.angle_beta   90.00
_cell.angle_gamma   90.00
#
_symmetry.space_group_name_H-M   'P 1'
#
loop_
_entity.id
_entity.type
_entity.pdbx_description
1 polymer ?
#
loop_
_entity_poly.entity_id
_entity_poly.type
_entity_poly.pdbx_seq_one_letter_code
_entity_poly.pdbx_strand_id
1 'polypeptide(L)' 'MNYSLNLKKSENIKDIKIVDNNNILVIISDDDQSYIIMYNLKENKIISKIGK' A
#
# COMPACT_ATOMS: atom_id res chain seq x y z
N MET A 1 -6.49 0.24 16.21
CA MET A 1 -6.19 1.30 15.25
C MET A 1 -6.43 0.82 13.84
N ASN A 2 -7.11 1.61 13.05
CA ASN A 2 -7.45 1.23 11.69
C ASN A 2 -6.61 1.98 10.69
N TYR A 3 -6.04 1.24 9.74
CA TYR A 3 -5.33 1.82 8.60
C TYR A 3 -6.21 1.66 7.38
N SER A 4 -6.43 2.74 6.67
CA SER A 4 -7.26 2.72 5.48
C SER A 4 -6.45 3.15 4.26
N LEU A 5 -6.52 2.37 3.21
CA LEU A 5 -5.86 2.67 1.94
C LEU A 5 -6.84 3.18 0.89
N ASN A 6 -8.12 3.22 1.22
CA ASN A 6 -9.16 3.67 0.30
C ASN A 6 -9.11 2.95 -1.04
N LEU A 7 -8.95 1.63 -0.98
CA LEU A 7 -8.84 0.83 -2.20
C LEU A 7 -10.18 0.77 -2.94
N LYS A 8 -10.08 0.75 -4.26
CA LYS A 8 -11.24 0.53 -5.11
C LYS A 8 -11.68 -0.93 -5.00
N LYS A 9 -12.90 -1.20 -5.45
CA LYS A 9 -13.47 -2.54 -5.38
C LYS A 9 -12.64 -3.57 -6.16
N SER A 10 -12.01 -3.14 -7.25
CA SER A 10 -11.17 -4.01 -8.07
C SER A 10 -9.76 -4.19 -7.53
N GLU A 11 -9.41 -3.45 -6.49
CA GLU A 11 -8.06 -3.46 -5.95
C GLU A 11 -7.96 -4.38 -4.75
N ASN A 12 -6.89 -5.19 -4.73
CA ASN A 12 -6.65 -6.12 -3.63
C ASN A 12 -5.19 -6.01 -3.19
N ILE A 13 -4.97 -6.15 -1.90
CA ILE A 13 -3.62 -6.22 -1.38
C ILE A 13 -3.05 -7.60 -1.73
N LYS A 14 -1.96 -7.59 -2.50
CA LYS A 14 -1.31 -8.81 -2.92
C LYS A 14 -0.23 -9.25 -1.93
N ASP A 15 0.49 -8.30 -1.38
CA ASP A 15 1.55 -8.59 -0.43
C ASP A 15 1.89 -7.34 0.37
N ILE A 16 2.51 -7.55 1.52
CA ILE A 16 2.98 -6.47 2.38
C ILE A 16 4.38 -6.82 2.84
N LYS A 17 5.29 -5.86 2.72
CA LYS A 17 6.68 -6.04 3.16
C LYS A 17 7.05 -4.92 4.13
N ILE A 18 7.69 -5.31 5.22
CA ILE A 18 8.14 -4.36 6.22
C ILE A 18 9.48 -3.77 5.79
N VAL A 19 9.54 -2.45 5.71
CA VAL A 19 10.78 -1.75 5.35
C VAL A 19 11.54 -1.38 6.63
N ASP A 20 10.84 -0.76 7.57
CA ASP A 20 11.40 -0.42 8.88
C ASP A 20 10.26 -0.28 9.89
N ASN A 21 10.55 0.25 11.07
CA ASN A 21 9.55 0.35 12.14
C ASN A 21 8.34 1.22 11.80
N ASN A 22 8.48 2.11 10.83
CA ASN A 22 7.43 3.08 10.52
C ASN A 22 6.90 2.95 9.10
N ASN A 23 7.54 2.17 8.24
CA ASN A 23 7.20 2.11 6.84
C ASN A 23 6.99 0.68 6.37
N ILE A 24 5.97 0.49 5.56
CA ILE A 24 5.72 -0.79 4.90
C ILE A 24 5.51 -0.55 3.41
N LEU A 25 5.85 -1.55 2.61
CA LEU A 25 5.52 -1.58 1.20
C LEU A 25 4.28 -2.43 1.04
N VAL A 26 3.29 -1.89 0.35
CA VAL A 26 2.05 -2.61 0.07
C VAL A 26 1.96 -2.80 -1.44
N ILE A 27 1.88 -4.04 -1.87
CA ILE A 27 1.74 -4.38 -3.29
C ILE A 27 0.26 -4.61 -3.54
N ILE A 28 -0.29 -3.83 -4.46
CA ILE A 28 -1.72 -3.84 -4.75
C ILE A 28 -1.92 -4.33 -6.19
N SER A 29 -2.82 -5.28 -6.36
CA SER A 29 -3.20 -5.74 -7.69
C SER A 29 -4.56 -5.16 -8.07
N ASP A 30 -4.70 -4.80 -9.34
CA ASP A 30 -5.92 -4.23 -9.90
C ASP A 30 -6.09 -4.82 -11.30
N ASP A 31 -6.93 -5.84 -11.43
CA ASP A 31 -7.11 -6.59 -12.67
C ASP A 31 -5.77 -7.14 -13.16
N ASP A 32 -5.27 -6.65 -14.29
CA ASP A 32 -4.02 -7.14 -14.87
C ASP A 32 -2.82 -6.29 -14.48
N GLN A 33 -3.02 -5.32 -13.62
CA GLN A 33 -1.97 -4.39 -13.23
C GLN A 33 -1.64 -4.51 -11.77
N SER A 34 -0.42 -4.10 -11.44
CA SER A 34 0.01 -4.04 -10.05
C SER A 34 0.77 -2.74 -9.82
N TYR A 35 0.71 -2.25 -8.61
CA TYR A 35 1.51 -1.11 -8.23
C TYR A 35 1.91 -1.24 -6.77
N ILE A 36 2.89 -0.45 -6.36
CA ILE A 36 3.46 -0.52 -5.02
C ILE A 36 3.31 0.84 -4.36
N ILE A 37 2.84 0.83 -3.12
CA ILE A 37 2.83 2.05 -2.33
C ILE A 37 3.70 1.85 -1.10
N MET A 38 4.29 2.93 -0.62
CA MET A 38 4.95 2.94 0.68
C MET A 38 4.05 3.69 1.64
N TYR A 39 3.65 2.99 2.70
CA TYR A 39 2.75 3.52 3.70
C TYR A 39 3.52 3.80 4.98
N ASN A 40 3.35 5.00 5.52
CA ASN A 40 3.98 5.38 6.77
C ASN A 40 2.99 5.18 7.91
N LEU A 41 3.33 4.26 8.82
CA LEU A 41 2.45 3.90 9.93
C LEU A 41 2.37 5.00 10.98
N LYS A 42 3.46 5.73 11.16
CA LYS A 42 3.49 6.80 12.16
C LYS A 42 2.58 7.95 11.77
N GLU A 43 2.61 8.34 10.51
CA GLU A 43 1.79 9.43 10.01
C GLU A 43 0.46 8.95 9.45
N ASN A 44 0.32 7.63 9.30
CA ASN A 44 -0.90 7.00 8.83
C ASN A 44 -1.31 7.49 7.44
N LYS A 45 -0.33 7.52 6.52
CA LYS A 45 -0.57 7.98 5.16
C LYS A 45 0.38 7.34 4.16
N ILE A 46 0.02 7.42 2.89
CA ILE A 46 0.86 6.99 1.78
C ILE A 46 1.89 8.08 1.52
N ILE A 47 3.17 7.70 1.49
CA ILE A 47 4.26 8.65 1.25
C ILE A 47 4.89 8.49 -0.13
N SER A 48 4.65 7.38 -0.81
CA SER A 48 5.24 7.15 -2.12
C SER A 48 4.40 6.13 -2.88
N LYS A 49 4.43 6.20 -4.20
CA LYS A 49 3.70 5.29 -5.06
C LYS A 49 4.50 5.03 -6.32
N ILE A 50 4.65 3.74 -6.67
CA ILE A 50 5.40 3.30 -7.84
C ILE A 50 4.48 2.46 -8.72
N GLY A 51 4.44 2.81 -9.99
CA GLY A 51 3.57 2.16 -10.95
C GLY A 51 2.26 2.92 -11.11
N LYS A 52 1.39 2.42 -11.91
CA LYS A 52 0.03 2.90 -12.14
C LYS A 52 -0.21 4.42 -12.01
#